data_a493735fa6688f137737241596780a99
#
_entry.id   a493735fa6688f137737241596780a99
#
_cell.length_a   1.000
_cell.length_b   1.000
_cell.length_c   1.000
_cell.angle_alpha   90.00
_cell.angle_beta   90.00
_cell.angle_gamma   90.00
#
_symmetry.space_group_name_H-M   'P 1'
#
loop_
_entity.id
_entity.type
_entity.pdbx_description
1 polymer ?
#
loop_
_entity_poly.entity_id
_entity_poly.type
_entity_poly.pdbx_seq_one_letter_code
_entity_poly.pdbx_strand_id
1 'polypeptide(L)'
;RDDRQAAFTQLIDLTAVDYPERQDRFDVVYQMLSMSNNMRLRIVATVSEGQTVPSVTGVFMAANWAEREVWDMFGIFFSGHPDLRRLLTDYGFEGHPLRKDFPLTGHVEVRYDDTQRRVINEPVHLVQEFRDFDFLSPWEGMHNELGGNAAKADPDKSAK
;
A
#
# COMPACT_ATOMS: atom_id res chain seq x y z
N ARG A 1 -9.16 -20.75 -10.83
CA ARG A 1 -8.56 -21.82 -10.05
C ARG A 1 -8.78 -23.16 -10.73
N ASP A 2 -10.02 -23.52 -11.02
CA ASP A 2 -10.41 -24.88 -11.43
C ASP A 2 -10.34 -25.12 -12.95
N ASP A 3 -9.92 -24.14 -13.73
CA ASP A 3 -9.64 -24.32 -15.16
C ASP A 3 -8.44 -25.25 -15.34
N ARG A 4 -8.64 -26.36 -16.09
CA ARG A 4 -7.59 -27.36 -16.28
C ARG A 4 -6.42 -26.89 -17.16
N GLN A 5 -6.65 -25.91 -18.03
CA GLN A 5 -5.61 -25.43 -18.93
C GLN A 5 -4.77 -24.36 -18.23
N ALA A 6 -5.39 -23.44 -17.50
CA ALA A 6 -4.71 -22.37 -16.80
C ALA A 6 -4.17 -22.79 -15.42
N ALA A 7 -4.95 -23.55 -14.66
CA ALA A 7 -4.61 -24.18 -13.37
C ALA A 7 -3.91 -23.23 -12.38
N PHE A 8 -4.43 -22.01 -12.17
CA PHE A 8 -3.92 -21.07 -11.16
C PHE A 8 -4.40 -21.48 -9.78
N THR A 9 -3.74 -22.47 -9.22
CA THR A 9 -4.13 -23.11 -7.96
C THR A 9 -3.66 -22.38 -6.72
N GLN A 10 -2.69 -21.48 -6.85
CA GLN A 10 -2.12 -20.75 -5.73
C GLN A 10 -2.31 -19.23 -5.86
N LEU A 11 -2.81 -18.64 -4.81
CA LEU A 11 -2.69 -17.19 -4.55
C LEU A 11 -1.38 -17.00 -3.76
N ILE A 12 -0.42 -16.33 -4.36
CA ILE A 12 0.89 -16.10 -3.75
C ILE A 12 0.82 -14.90 -2.82
N ASP A 13 0.16 -13.83 -3.30
CA ASP A 13 0.07 -12.59 -2.56
C ASP A 13 -1.16 -11.79 -2.98
N LEU A 14 -1.65 -10.96 -2.07
CA LEU A 14 -2.71 -10.00 -2.29
C LEU A 14 -2.31 -8.71 -1.57
N THR A 15 -2.20 -7.62 -2.31
CA THR A 15 -1.85 -6.32 -1.77
C THR A 15 -2.65 -5.21 -2.44
N ALA A 16 -2.48 -3.98 -1.97
CA ALA A 16 -3.09 -2.82 -2.63
C ALA A 16 -2.08 -1.72 -2.90
N VAL A 17 -2.43 -0.83 -3.80
CA VAL A 17 -1.67 0.38 -4.12
C VAL A 17 -2.62 1.56 -4.06
N ASP A 18 -2.18 2.65 -3.43
CA ASP A 18 -2.93 3.89 -3.31
C ASP A 18 -2.48 4.90 -4.36
N TYR A 19 -3.43 5.40 -5.15
CA TYR A 19 -3.25 6.45 -6.15
C TYR A 19 -4.21 7.61 -5.87
N PRO A 20 -3.87 8.54 -4.97
CA PRO A 20 -4.78 9.58 -4.49
C PRO A 20 -5.28 10.53 -5.59
N GLU A 21 -4.58 10.60 -6.73
CA GLU A 21 -4.94 11.46 -7.86
C GLU A 21 -6.03 10.86 -8.77
N ARG A 22 -6.35 9.56 -8.59
CA ARG A 22 -7.35 8.86 -9.41
C ARG A 22 -8.72 8.89 -8.76
N GLN A 23 -9.77 8.85 -9.59
CA GLN A 23 -11.14 8.67 -9.12
C GLN A 23 -11.30 7.29 -8.46
N ASP A 24 -10.82 6.23 -9.12
CA ASP A 24 -10.68 4.90 -8.54
C ASP A 24 -9.31 4.84 -7.87
N ARG A 25 -9.31 5.21 -6.60
CA ARG A 25 -8.12 5.49 -5.82
C ARG A 25 -7.22 4.28 -5.61
N PHE A 26 -7.81 3.09 -5.42
CA PHE A 26 -7.07 1.91 -5.01
C PHE A 26 -7.01 0.86 -6.12
N ASP A 27 -5.84 0.27 -6.30
CA ASP A 27 -5.64 -0.94 -7.08
C ASP A 27 -5.40 -2.11 -6.15
N VAL A 28 -6.32 -3.08 -6.10
CA VAL A 28 -6.13 -4.33 -5.36
C VAL A 28 -5.48 -5.34 -6.31
N VAL A 29 -4.32 -5.82 -5.96
CA VAL A 29 -3.45 -6.65 -6.81
C VAL A 29 -3.38 -8.06 -6.28
N TYR A 30 -3.78 -9.03 -7.11
CA TYR A 30 -3.73 -10.46 -6.82
C TYR A 30 -2.60 -11.09 -7.62
N GLN A 31 -1.66 -11.74 -6.96
CA GLN A 31 -0.56 -12.46 -7.59
C GLN A 31 -0.85 -13.97 -7.54
N MET A 32 -1.04 -14.57 -8.70
CA MET A 32 -1.41 -15.97 -8.81
C MET A 32 -0.32 -16.78 -9.49
N LEU A 33 -0.22 -18.05 -9.10
CA LEU A 33 0.74 -19.01 -9.66
C LEU A 33 0.03 -20.28 -10.12
N SER A 34 0.36 -20.69 -11.35
CA SER A 34 0.12 -22.04 -11.85
C SER A 34 1.40 -22.85 -11.74
N MET A 35 1.41 -23.82 -10.83
CA MET A 35 2.58 -24.68 -10.62
C MET A 35 2.79 -25.62 -11.82
N SER A 36 1.71 -26.18 -12.36
CA SER A 36 1.77 -27.13 -13.48
C SER A 36 2.30 -26.51 -14.76
N ASN A 37 1.94 -25.25 -15.02
CA ASN A 37 2.31 -24.55 -16.25
C ASN A 37 3.50 -23.59 -16.04
N ASN A 38 4.00 -23.47 -14.82
CA ASN A 38 5.05 -22.50 -14.44
C ASN A 38 4.73 -21.07 -14.92
N MET A 39 3.48 -20.66 -14.77
CA MET A 39 2.99 -19.35 -15.18
C MET A 39 2.56 -18.50 -13.99
N ARG A 40 2.81 -17.22 -14.07
CA ARG A 40 2.33 -16.23 -13.10
C ARG A 40 1.30 -15.31 -13.75
N LEU A 41 0.28 -14.97 -12.99
CA LEU A 41 -0.76 -14.05 -13.42
C LEU A 41 -0.95 -12.97 -12.34
N ARG A 42 -0.97 -11.72 -12.78
CA ARG A 42 -1.37 -10.59 -11.95
C ARG A 42 -2.77 -10.15 -12.39
N ILE A 43 -3.68 -10.10 -11.42
CA ILE A 43 -5.02 -9.50 -11.62
C ILE A 43 -5.05 -8.22 -10.79
N VAL A 44 -5.53 -7.14 -11.39
CA VAL A 44 -5.71 -5.84 -10.73
C VAL A 44 -7.19 -5.50 -10.77
N ALA A 45 -7.74 -5.19 -9.60
CA ALA A 45 -9.09 -4.68 -9.45
C ALA A 45 -9.00 -3.24 -8.94
N THR A 46 -9.51 -2.29 -9.73
CA THR A 46 -9.57 -0.88 -9.35
C THR A 46 -10.80 -0.61 -8.49
N VAL A 47 -10.63 0.17 -7.44
CA VAL A 47 -11.66 0.39 -6.41
C VAL A 47 -11.66 1.85 -5.98
N SER A 48 -12.84 2.47 -5.99
CA SER A 48 -13.02 3.81 -5.45
C SER A 48 -13.06 3.79 -3.92
N GLU A 49 -12.76 4.92 -3.30
CA GLU A 49 -12.86 5.04 -1.83
C GLU A 49 -14.30 4.78 -1.37
N GLY A 50 -14.44 3.94 -0.34
CA GLY A 50 -15.74 3.51 0.19
C GLY A 50 -16.42 2.37 -0.59
N GLN A 51 -15.89 1.94 -1.71
CA GLN A 51 -16.36 0.77 -2.44
C GLN A 51 -15.87 -0.52 -1.79
N THR A 52 -16.68 -1.58 -1.86
CA THR A 52 -16.32 -2.90 -1.33
C THR A 52 -15.86 -3.85 -2.41
N VAL A 53 -14.90 -4.71 -2.07
CA VAL A 53 -14.39 -5.77 -2.95
C VAL A 53 -14.92 -7.12 -2.45
N PRO A 54 -15.38 -8.01 -3.34
CA PRO A 54 -15.73 -9.35 -2.91
C PRO A 54 -14.52 -10.12 -2.38
N SER A 55 -14.67 -10.76 -1.22
CA SER A 55 -13.62 -11.61 -0.65
C SER A 55 -13.37 -12.84 -1.52
N VAL A 56 -12.12 -13.21 -1.70
CA VAL A 56 -11.71 -14.43 -2.41
C VAL A 56 -11.33 -15.57 -1.46
N THR A 57 -11.59 -15.43 -0.17
CA THR A 57 -11.33 -16.47 0.85
C THR A 57 -12.04 -17.79 0.57
N GLY A 58 -13.23 -17.75 -0.03
CA GLY A 58 -13.95 -18.97 -0.46
C GLY A 58 -13.26 -19.75 -1.58
N VAL A 59 -12.38 -19.09 -2.34
CA VAL A 59 -11.59 -19.72 -3.41
C VAL A 59 -10.18 -20.03 -2.95
N PHE A 60 -9.53 -19.08 -2.26
CA PHE A 60 -8.16 -19.20 -1.76
C PHE A 60 -8.12 -18.89 -0.27
N MET A 61 -7.94 -19.88 0.56
CA MET A 61 -7.84 -19.67 2.01
C MET A 61 -6.66 -18.77 2.41
N ALA A 62 -5.60 -18.74 1.61
CA ALA A 62 -4.45 -17.85 1.80
C ALA A 62 -4.84 -16.36 1.79
N ALA A 63 -5.94 -16.01 1.10
CA ALA A 63 -6.44 -14.65 1.06
C ALA A 63 -6.91 -14.10 2.41
N ASN A 64 -7.25 -14.96 3.37
CA ASN A 64 -7.82 -14.53 4.65
C ASN A 64 -6.94 -13.48 5.36
N TRP A 65 -5.67 -13.76 5.51
CA TRP A 65 -4.75 -12.83 6.19
C TRP A 65 -4.37 -11.65 5.30
N ALA A 66 -4.18 -11.88 4.00
CA ALA A 66 -3.81 -10.84 3.07
C ALA A 66 -4.94 -9.79 2.88
N GLU A 67 -6.21 -10.22 2.84
CA GLU A 67 -7.35 -9.29 2.82
C GLU A 67 -7.46 -8.47 4.11
N ARG A 68 -7.16 -9.08 5.27
CA ARG A 68 -7.10 -8.36 6.55
C ARG A 68 -5.96 -7.34 6.57
N GLU A 69 -4.80 -7.68 6.01
CA GLU A 69 -3.68 -6.74 5.87
C GLU A 69 -4.06 -5.56 4.99
N VAL A 70 -4.67 -5.80 3.84
CA VAL A 70 -5.13 -4.73 2.94
C VAL A 70 -6.21 -3.86 3.62
N TRP A 71 -7.13 -4.47 4.34
CA TRP A 71 -8.09 -3.73 5.16
C TRP A 71 -7.39 -2.84 6.21
N ASP A 72 -6.44 -3.40 6.95
CA ASP A 72 -5.74 -2.69 8.01
C ASP A 72 -4.89 -1.53 7.48
N MET A 73 -4.14 -1.78 6.41
CA MET A 73 -3.18 -0.81 5.85
C MET A 73 -3.80 0.25 4.95
N PHE A 74 -4.83 -0.09 4.18
CA PHE A 74 -5.44 0.80 3.18
C PHE A 74 -6.90 1.16 3.47
N GLY A 75 -7.60 0.39 4.29
CA GLY A 75 -9.01 0.59 4.60
C GLY A 75 -9.97 0.13 3.50
N ILE A 76 -9.55 -0.81 2.66
CA ILE A 76 -10.41 -1.41 1.62
C ILE A 76 -11.24 -2.52 2.24
N PHE A 77 -12.56 -2.41 2.15
CA PHE A 77 -13.48 -3.37 2.75
C PHE A 77 -13.72 -4.58 1.83
N PHE A 78 -13.59 -5.80 2.40
CA PHE A 78 -13.87 -7.04 1.69
C PHE A 78 -15.21 -7.62 2.12
N SER A 79 -16.19 -7.61 1.20
CA SER A 79 -17.51 -8.19 1.45
C SER A 79 -17.45 -9.72 1.46
N GLY A 80 -18.11 -10.32 2.45
CA GLY A 80 -18.11 -11.79 2.60
C GLY A 80 -16.85 -12.38 3.24
N HIS A 81 -15.92 -11.55 3.72
CA HIS A 81 -14.79 -12.04 4.52
C HIS A 81 -15.29 -12.56 5.87
N PRO A 82 -14.83 -13.74 6.32
CA PRO A 82 -15.35 -14.36 7.54
C PRO A 82 -15.00 -13.62 8.84
N ASP A 83 -13.86 -12.94 8.89
CA ASP A 83 -13.39 -12.21 10.08
C ASP A 83 -12.46 -11.05 9.67
N LEU A 84 -13.05 -9.95 9.18
CA LEU A 84 -12.32 -8.77 8.75
C LEU A 84 -12.01 -7.86 9.94
N ARG A 85 -10.84 -8.01 10.51
CA ARG A 85 -10.33 -7.22 11.63
C ARG A 85 -8.89 -6.82 11.40
N ARG A 86 -8.41 -5.79 12.12
CA ARG A 86 -7.02 -5.34 12.04
C ARG A 86 -6.04 -6.47 12.42
N LEU A 87 -4.87 -6.46 11.79
CA LEU A 87 -3.86 -7.49 11.92
C LEU A 87 -2.51 -6.95 12.38
N LEU A 88 -2.03 -5.87 11.77
CA LEU A 88 -0.67 -5.35 11.93
C LEU A 88 -0.62 -4.12 12.84
N THR A 89 -1.66 -3.29 12.84
CA THR A 89 -1.71 -2.10 13.68
C THR A 89 -2.04 -2.45 15.13
N ASP A 90 -1.59 -1.61 16.06
CA ASP A 90 -1.85 -1.78 17.48
C ASP A 90 -3.34 -1.58 17.82
N TYR A 91 -3.75 -2.04 19.00
CA TYR A 91 -5.11 -1.83 19.52
C TYR A 91 -5.41 -0.35 19.65
N GLY A 92 -6.57 0.06 19.14
CA GLY A 92 -6.98 1.47 19.15
C GLY A 92 -6.27 2.36 18.14
N PHE A 93 -5.49 1.79 17.21
CA PHE A 93 -4.87 2.56 16.15
C PHE A 93 -5.93 3.16 15.22
N GLU A 94 -5.81 4.45 14.95
CA GLU A 94 -6.69 5.19 14.05
C GLU A 94 -6.01 5.50 12.72
N GLY A 95 -6.75 5.28 11.63
CA GLY A 95 -6.27 5.49 10.26
C GLY A 95 -5.70 4.24 9.58
N HIS A 96 -5.13 4.43 8.41
CA HIS A 96 -4.59 3.38 7.53
C HIS A 96 -3.20 3.77 7.05
N PRO A 97 -2.13 3.16 7.62
CA PRO A 97 -0.77 3.68 7.52
C PRO A 97 -0.15 3.67 6.13
N LEU A 98 -0.62 2.81 5.21
CA LEU A 98 -0.07 2.74 3.86
C LEU A 98 -0.79 3.63 2.84
N ARG A 99 -1.82 4.36 3.27
CA ARG A 99 -2.38 5.42 2.43
C ARG A 99 -1.36 6.55 2.27
N LYS A 100 -1.28 7.13 1.07
CA LYS A 100 -0.34 8.21 0.77
C LYS A 100 -0.61 9.50 1.53
N ASP A 101 -1.86 9.73 1.95
CA ASP A 101 -2.27 10.86 2.77
C ASP A 101 -2.03 10.65 4.27
N PHE A 102 -1.63 9.46 4.70
CA PHE A 102 -1.26 9.21 6.10
C PHE A 102 0.19 9.67 6.35
N PRO A 103 0.45 10.48 7.40
CA PRO A 103 1.79 10.97 7.67
C PRO A 103 2.76 9.84 8.04
N LEU A 104 3.99 9.93 7.56
CA LEU A 104 5.03 8.91 7.78
C LEU A 104 5.30 8.63 9.26
N THR A 105 5.26 9.67 10.10
CA THR A 105 5.45 9.57 11.55
C THR A 105 4.22 9.12 12.32
N GLY A 106 3.05 9.09 11.65
CA GLY A 106 1.78 8.94 12.36
C GLY A 106 1.42 10.16 13.21
N HIS A 107 0.43 10.00 14.07
CA HIS A 107 -0.10 11.06 14.92
C HIS A 107 0.22 10.83 16.40
N VAL A 108 0.47 9.58 16.78
CA VAL A 108 0.63 9.13 18.16
C VAL A 108 1.85 8.26 18.27
N GLU A 109 2.64 8.48 19.32
CA GLU A 109 3.74 7.60 19.70
C GLU A 109 3.44 6.91 21.02
N VAL A 110 4.14 5.81 21.25
CA VAL A 110 3.95 4.97 22.41
C VAL A 110 5.21 5.01 23.25
N ARG A 111 5.07 5.41 24.53
CA ARG A 111 6.19 5.49 25.47
C ARG A 111 5.83 4.79 26.79
N TYR A 112 6.83 4.15 27.41
CA TYR A 112 6.69 3.65 28.78
C TYR A 112 6.88 4.81 29.76
N ASP A 113 5.89 5.01 30.63
CA ASP A 113 5.95 5.97 31.74
C ASP A 113 6.34 5.26 33.04
N ASP A 114 7.53 5.57 33.55
CA ASP A 114 8.04 5.00 34.80
C ASP A 114 7.21 5.41 36.02
N THR A 115 6.61 6.58 35.99
CA THR A 115 5.79 7.10 37.11
C THR A 115 4.49 6.33 37.24
N GLN A 116 3.82 6.11 36.10
CA GLN A 116 2.57 5.35 36.04
C GLN A 116 2.80 3.84 35.90
N ARG A 117 4.04 3.42 35.60
CA ARG A 117 4.45 2.03 35.36
C ARG A 117 3.60 1.35 34.28
N ARG A 118 3.30 2.08 33.23
CA ARG A 118 2.51 1.59 32.08
C ARG A 118 2.95 2.26 30.80
N VAL A 119 2.54 1.64 29.69
CA VAL A 119 2.65 2.23 28.36
C VAL A 119 1.56 3.28 28.17
N ILE A 120 1.94 4.48 27.73
CA ILE A 120 1.04 5.58 27.41
C ILE A 120 1.16 5.98 25.96
N ASN A 121 0.05 6.46 25.41
CA ASN A 121 0.00 7.07 24.09
C ASN A 121 0.11 8.59 24.26
N GLU A 122 1.01 9.21 23.50
CA GLU A 122 1.21 10.66 23.49
C GLU A 122 1.31 11.17 22.06
N PRO A 123 1.02 12.44 21.78
CA PRO A 123 1.23 13.01 20.46
C PRO A 123 2.70 12.90 20.04
N VAL A 124 2.94 12.61 18.77
CA VAL A 124 4.30 12.49 18.22
C VAL A 124 5.08 13.77 18.43
N HIS A 125 6.23 13.68 19.09
CA HIS A 125 7.19 14.75 19.27
C HIS A 125 8.58 14.27 18.89
N LEU A 126 9.01 14.60 17.68
CA LEU A 126 10.31 14.18 17.18
C LEU A 126 11.41 15.10 17.73
N VAL A 127 12.46 14.49 18.29
CA VAL A 127 13.65 15.20 18.76
C VAL A 127 14.41 15.84 17.59
N GLN A 128 14.36 15.22 16.41
CA GLN A 128 14.95 15.74 15.18
C GLN A 128 13.85 15.91 14.14
N GLU A 129 13.76 17.10 13.56
CA GLU A 129 12.83 17.37 12.46
C GLU A 129 13.15 16.50 11.24
N PHE A 130 12.10 16.21 10.46
CA PHE A 130 12.29 15.59 9.16
C PHE A 130 13.17 16.48 8.29
N ARG A 131 14.19 15.85 7.71
CA ARG A 131 15.04 16.50 6.73
C ARG A 131 14.65 16.01 5.34
N ASP A 132 14.22 16.95 4.50
CA ASP A 132 14.05 16.68 3.08
C ASP A 132 15.44 16.64 2.44
N PHE A 133 15.79 15.46 1.96
CA PHE A 133 16.98 15.29 1.15
C PHE A 133 16.56 15.19 -0.31
N ASP A 134 17.09 16.08 -1.11
CA ASP A 134 17.09 15.88 -2.55
C ASP A 134 18.19 14.86 -2.89
N PHE A 135 17.77 13.62 -3.11
CA PHE A 135 18.67 12.51 -3.42
C PHE A 135 19.08 12.49 -4.91
N LEU A 136 19.01 13.63 -5.59
CA LEU A 136 19.55 13.72 -6.93
C LEU A 136 21.03 13.37 -6.89
N SER A 137 21.37 12.30 -7.59
CA SER A 137 22.78 11.94 -7.76
C SER A 137 23.50 13.09 -8.49
N PRO A 138 24.71 13.52 -8.04
CA PRO A 138 25.48 14.50 -8.79
C PRO A 138 25.75 14.08 -10.24
N TRP A 139 25.66 12.78 -10.50
CA TRP A 139 25.85 12.18 -11.82
C TRP A 139 24.59 12.22 -12.70
N GLU A 140 23.41 12.39 -12.15
CA GLU A 140 22.15 12.51 -12.91
C GLU A 140 22.09 13.84 -13.67
N GLY A 141 22.63 14.92 -13.10
CA GLY A 141 22.81 16.19 -13.82
C GLY A 141 23.70 16.03 -15.04
N MET A 142 24.74 15.21 -14.97
CA MET A 142 25.67 14.97 -16.07
C MET A 142 25.03 14.16 -17.20
N HIS A 143 24.07 13.28 -16.91
CA HIS A 143 23.30 12.55 -17.93
C HIS A 143 22.40 13.49 -18.76
N ASN A 144 21.85 14.52 -18.17
CA ASN A 144 21.05 15.52 -18.86
C ASN A 144 21.92 16.44 -19.74
N GLU A 145 23.16 16.73 -19.33
CA GLU A 145 24.09 17.54 -20.11
C GLU A 145 24.72 16.78 -21.28
N LEU A 146 24.86 15.46 -21.13
CA LEU A 146 25.41 14.60 -22.19
C LEU A 146 24.37 14.12 -23.24
N GLY A 147 23.19 14.72 -23.26
CA GLY A 147 22.21 14.54 -24.32
C GLY A 147 21.45 13.20 -24.29
N GLY A 148 21.51 12.47 -23.18
CA GLY A 148 20.86 11.17 -23.06
C GLY A 148 19.34 11.21 -22.91
N ASN A 149 18.72 12.32 -22.52
CA ASN A 149 17.29 12.55 -22.54
C ASN A 149 17.05 14.05 -22.44
N ALA A 150 16.98 14.73 -23.58
CA ALA A 150 16.26 15.98 -23.65
C ALA A 150 14.78 15.68 -23.40
N ALA A 151 14.42 15.49 -22.15
CA ALA A 151 13.05 15.49 -21.72
C ALA A 151 12.48 16.82 -22.19
N LYS A 152 11.45 16.77 -22.99
CA LYS A 152 10.70 17.88 -23.53
C LYS A 152 10.51 18.91 -22.43
N ALA A 153 11.23 20.02 -22.57
CA ALA A 153 10.95 21.20 -21.77
C ALA A 153 9.49 21.56 -22.05
N ASP A 154 8.67 21.56 -21.03
CA ASP A 154 7.30 22.05 -21.10
C ASP A 154 7.35 23.50 -21.57
N PRO A 155 6.83 23.86 -22.75
CA PRO A 155 6.91 25.21 -23.27
C PRO A 155 6.03 26.21 -22.48
N ASP A 156 5.31 25.77 -21.48
CA ASP A 156 4.29 26.57 -20.78
C ASP A 156 4.76 27.19 -19.46
N LYS A 157 6.04 27.07 -19.10
CA LYS A 157 6.59 27.70 -17.88
C LYS A 157 7.34 29.04 -18.10
N SER A 158 7.36 29.57 -19.33
CA SER A 158 8.04 30.84 -19.62
C SER A 158 7.12 32.07 -19.75
N ALA A 159 5.84 31.95 -19.36
CA ALA A 159 4.90 33.07 -19.37
C ALA A 159 4.13 33.15 -18.05
N LYS A 160 4.84 33.58 -16.98
CA LYS A 160 4.21 34.31 -15.87
C LYS A 160 5.29 35.09 -15.12
#